data_c0ef4c2aa9739bf8d7f4b8e8c885270a
#
_entry.id   c0ef4c2aa9739bf8d7f4b8e8c885270a
#
_cell.length_a   1.000
_cell.length_b   1.000
_cell.length_c   1.000
_cell.angle_alpha   90.00
_cell.angle_beta   90.00
_cell.angle_gamma   90.00
#
_symmetry.space_group_name_H-M   'P 1'
#
loop_
_entity.id
_entity.type
_entity.pdbx_description
1 polymer ?
#
loop_
_entity_poly.entity_id
_entity_poly.type
_entity_poly.pdbx_seq_one_letter_code
_entity_poly.pdbx_strand_id
1 'polypeptide(L)'
;MPKPRHIVTEYRNYYLPVDFPLLLLTGEHWKISDIPSSRLHFHNCLEIGVCHSWGGTMKFYSNPLRFKAGDVTCVPRNIPHTTWSDKGDESLWSYLYLDPQIMFRDMLPPSEGEPDLSLSTYQNIRHILPKNDFPQIYALVMDVIEELNAARPNYKLCVKGLLLALCIELNRIQEEENASAALMPPPTEISVPENALVISPALNYIEDNYATQFSMEKLAEVCGLSPTHFRRVFHSIMNMSPLNYLNSTRIMKACNLLRG
;
A
#
# COMPACT_ATOMS: atom_id res chain seq x y z
N MET A 1 -4.00 16.31 32.16
CA MET A 1 -4.00 15.22 31.19
C MET A 1 -2.80 15.44 30.25
N PRO A 2 -1.93 14.47 29.98
CA PRO A 2 -0.86 14.60 29.01
C PRO A 2 -1.48 14.86 27.63
N LYS A 3 -0.94 15.86 26.89
CA LYS A 3 -1.36 16.11 25.50
C LYS A 3 -1.17 14.83 24.70
N PRO A 4 -2.14 14.45 23.82
CA PRO A 4 -1.96 13.29 22.93
C PRO A 4 -0.66 13.49 22.16
N ARG A 5 0.23 12.47 22.17
CA ARG A 5 1.44 12.47 21.36
C ARG A 5 1.01 12.45 19.90
N HIS A 6 1.28 13.52 19.18
CA HIS A 6 1.08 13.53 17.72
C HIS A 6 1.92 12.40 17.11
N ILE A 7 1.26 11.42 16.53
CA ILE A 7 1.93 10.40 15.73
C ILE A 7 2.44 11.11 14.48
N VAL A 8 3.75 11.18 14.34
CA VAL A 8 4.36 11.74 13.13
C VAL A 8 4.23 10.71 12.02
N THR A 9 3.67 11.11 10.90
CA THR A 9 3.52 10.26 9.71
C THR A 9 4.44 10.77 8.61
N GLU A 10 5.18 9.87 7.98
CA GLU A 10 6.12 10.14 6.89
C GLU A 10 5.56 9.62 5.57
N TYR A 11 5.49 10.46 4.55
CA TYR A 11 5.18 10.02 3.20
C TYR A 11 6.45 9.60 2.46
N ARG A 12 6.45 8.38 1.91
CA ARG A 12 7.52 7.82 1.10
C ARG A 12 7.06 7.68 -0.34
N ASN A 13 7.64 8.46 -1.23
CA ASN A 13 7.35 8.38 -2.65
C ASN A 13 8.34 7.42 -3.33
N TYR A 14 7.86 6.27 -3.77
CA TYR A 14 8.64 5.34 -4.59
C TYR A 14 8.49 5.68 -6.06
N TYR A 15 9.62 6.02 -6.70
CA TYR A 15 9.69 6.29 -8.14
C TYR A 15 9.84 4.96 -8.88
N LEU A 16 8.73 4.34 -9.23
CA LEU A 16 8.73 3.08 -9.99
C LEU A 16 9.11 3.33 -11.45
N PRO A 17 9.87 2.41 -12.11
CA PRO A 17 10.18 2.51 -13.53
C PRO A 17 8.90 2.57 -14.37
N VAL A 18 8.90 3.41 -15.40
CA VAL A 18 7.68 3.68 -16.20
C VAL A 18 7.26 2.47 -17.02
N ASP A 19 8.22 1.82 -17.66
CA ASP A 19 8.01 0.67 -18.55
C ASP A 19 7.79 -0.66 -17.80
N PHE A 20 8.17 -0.70 -16.52
CA PHE A 20 8.01 -1.86 -15.66
C PHE A 20 7.87 -1.40 -14.20
N PRO A 21 6.68 -0.93 -13.77
CA PRO A 21 6.46 -0.25 -12.50
C PRO A 21 6.52 -1.21 -11.30
N LEU A 22 7.69 -1.78 -11.08
CA LEU A 22 8.02 -2.69 -10.01
C LEU A 22 9.41 -2.37 -9.45
N LEU A 23 9.51 -2.37 -8.13
CA LEU A 23 10.78 -2.30 -7.40
C LEU A 23 10.85 -3.48 -6.44
N LEU A 24 11.95 -4.25 -6.52
CA LEU A 24 12.27 -5.29 -5.54
C LEU A 24 13.36 -4.78 -4.60
N LEU A 25 13.09 -4.84 -3.29
CA LEU A 25 14.07 -4.63 -2.24
C LEU A 25 14.32 -5.97 -1.54
N THR A 26 15.52 -6.50 -1.64
CA THR A 26 15.87 -7.81 -1.09
C THR A 26 17.35 -7.89 -0.71
N GLY A 27 17.76 -8.97 -0.05
CA GLY A 27 19.13 -9.23 0.37
C GLY A 27 19.38 -8.98 1.84
N GLU A 28 20.59 -9.29 2.30
CA GLU A 28 20.99 -9.31 3.71
C GLU A 28 20.87 -7.96 4.45
N HIS A 29 20.71 -6.87 3.72
CA HIS A 29 20.59 -5.51 4.29
C HIS A 29 19.17 -5.13 4.64
N TRP A 30 18.16 -5.89 4.16
CA TRP A 30 16.75 -5.61 4.42
C TRP A 30 16.27 -6.27 5.70
N LYS A 31 16.88 -5.83 6.82
CA LYS A 31 16.53 -6.26 8.17
C LYS A 31 15.73 -5.21 8.88
N ILE A 32 14.73 -5.65 9.61
CA ILE A 32 13.91 -4.82 10.48
C ILE A 32 14.39 -5.02 11.91
N SER A 33 14.76 -3.92 12.59
CA SER A 33 15.21 -3.97 13.99
C SER A 33 14.06 -4.22 14.97
N ASP A 34 14.41 -4.58 16.19
CA ASP A 34 13.49 -4.76 17.32
C ASP A 34 13.06 -3.45 18.00
N ILE A 35 13.49 -2.29 17.47
CA ILE A 35 13.16 -0.98 18.03
C ILE A 35 11.86 -0.46 17.40
N PRO A 36 10.75 -0.37 18.17
CA PRO A 36 9.50 0.17 17.64
C PRO A 36 9.65 1.63 17.21
N SER A 37 9.29 1.93 15.96
CA SER A 37 9.25 3.31 15.50
C SER A 37 8.05 4.04 16.12
N SER A 38 8.28 5.27 16.58
CA SER A 38 7.20 6.19 16.98
C SER A 38 6.52 6.84 15.76
N ARG A 39 7.04 6.61 14.55
CA ARG A 39 6.55 7.18 13.30
C ARG A 39 5.89 6.09 12.47
N LEU A 40 4.73 6.42 11.90
CA LEU A 40 4.14 5.67 10.81
C LEU A 40 4.68 6.20 9.49
N HIS A 41 4.71 5.36 8.46
CA HIS A 41 4.93 5.81 7.09
C HIS A 41 3.84 5.26 6.18
N PHE A 42 3.66 5.89 5.03
CA PHE A 42 2.79 5.42 3.96
C PHE A 42 3.42 5.80 2.61
N HIS A 43 2.98 5.15 1.54
CA HIS A 43 3.59 5.27 0.21
C HIS A 43 2.55 5.26 -0.91
N ASN A 44 2.99 5.60 -2.12
CA ASN A 44 2.17 5.80 -3.32
C ASN A 44 1.91 4.53 -4.15
N CYS A 45 2.29 3.36 -3.68
CA CYS A 45 2.21 2.09 -4.41
C CYS A 45 1.68 0.96 -3.53
N LEU A 46 1.34 -0.17 -4.12
CA LEU A 46 1.08 -1.41 -3.39
C LEU A 46 2.43 -1.98 -2.90
N GLU A 47 2.51 -2.31 -1.61
CA GLU A 47 3.63 -3.04 -1.01
C GLU A 47 3.21 -4.46 -0.71
N ILE A 48 4.02 -5.41 -1.17
CA ILE A 48 3.93 -6.82 -0.80
C ILE A 48 5.25 -7.22 -0.18
N GLY A 49 5.23 -7.56 1.11
CA GLY A 49 6.40 -8.01 1.86
C GLY A 49 6.36 -9.51 2.11
N VAL A 50 7.52 -10.15 2.19
CA VAL A 50 7.67 -11.51 2.72
C VAL A 50 8.74 -11.54 3.80
N CYS A 51 8.36 -12.07 4.97
CA CYS A 51 9.26 -12.26 6.09
C CYS A 51 10.02 -13.58 5.92
N HIS A 52 11.35 -13.53 5.86
CA HIS A 52 12.18 -14.73 5.68
C HIS A 52 12.63 -15.34 7.01
N SER A 53 12.79 -14.54 8.06
CA SER A 53 13.28 -15.02 9.36
C SER A 53 12.64 -14.25 10.51
N TRP A 54 12.55 -14.93 11.66
CA TRP A 54 12.06 -14.37 12.91
C TRP A 54 10.58 -13.97 12.86
N GLY A 55 10.18 -13.05 13.72
CA GLY A 55 8.84 -12.52 13.82
C GLY A 55 8.83 -11.12 14.42
N GLY A 56 7.64 -10.56 14.54
CA GLY A 56 7.50 -9.22 15.06
C GLY A 56 6.08 -8.70 15.00
N THR A 57 5.97 -7.39 14.94
CA THR A 57 4.70 -6.69 14.88
C THR A 57 4.72 -5.70 13.72
N MET A 58 3.67 -5.74 12.91
CA MET A 58 3.34 -4.70 11.95
C MET A 58 2.12 -3.95 12.46
N LYS A 59 2.24 -2.65 12.59
CA LYS A 59 1.17 -1.81 13.15
C LYS A 59 0.58 -0.94 12.08
N PHE A 60 -0.72 -1.06 11.90
CA PHE A 60 -1.55 -0.22 11.03
C PHE A 60 -2.34 0.73 11.92
N TYR A 61 -2.07 2.01 11.82
CA TYR A 61 -2.66 3.02 12.71
C TYR A 61 -2.45 2.69 14.20
N SER A 62 -3.49 2.24 14.89
CA SER A 62 -3.45 1.76 16.29
C SER A 62 -3.55 0.24 16.41
N ASN A 63 -3.77 -0.48 15.28
CA ASN A 63 -3.97 -1.93 15.29
C ASN A 63 -2.65 -2.68 15.05
N PRO A 64 -2.06 -3.32 16.07
CA PRO A 64 -0.88 -4.15 15.92
C PRO A 64 -1.28 -5.56 15.46
N LEU A 65 -0.66 -6.03 14.40
CA LEU A 65 -0.79 -7.39 13.88
C LEU A 65 0.54 -8.12 14.01
N ARG A 66 0.48 -9.39 14.40
CA ARG A 66 1.68 -10.23 14.52
C ARG A 66 2.04 -10.85 13.18
N PHE A 67 3.33 -10.89 12.90
CA PHE A 67 3.88 -11.65 11.77
C PHE A 67 4.98 -12.60 12.25
N LYS A 68 5.29 -13.60 11.44
CA LYS A 68 6.38 -14.57 11.62
C LYS A 68 7.02 -14.92 10.28
N ALA A 69 8.14 -15.64 10.32
CA ALA A 69 8.79 -16.16 9.13
C ALA A 69 7.81 -16.96 8.24
N GLY A 70 7.82 -16.66 6.95
CA GLY A 70 6.94 -17.23 5.95
C GLY A 70 5.65 -16.43 5.72
N ASP A 71 5.31 -15.48 6.57
CA ASP A 71 4.13 -14.64 6.33
C ASP A 71 4.39 -13.64 5.21
N VAL A 72 3.37 -13.44 4.38
CA VAL A 72 3.32 -12.38 3.38
C VAL A 72 2.51 -11.22 3.94
N THR A 73 2.97 -9.99 3.68
CA THR A 73 2.26 -8.77 4.04
C THR A 73 1.73 -8.07 2.79
N CYS A 74 0.57 -7.44 2.92
CA CYS A 74 -0.07 -6.68 1.86
C CYS A 74 -0.48 -5.31 2.39
N VAL A 75 0.11 -4.24 1.84
CA VAL A 75 -0.16 -2.86 2.23
C VAL A 75 -0.52 -2.05 0.99
N PRO A 76 -1.81 -1.73 0.80
CA PRO A 76 -2.22 -0.83 -0.27
C PRO A 76 -1.60 0.56 -0.13
N ARG A 77 -1.61 1.32 -1.25
CA ARG A 77 -1.16 2.71 -1.25
C ARG A 77 -1.87 3.54 -0.19
N ASN A 78 -1.17 4.51 0.36
CA ASN A 78 -1.70 5.50 1.30
C ASN A 78 -2.19 4.92 2.65
N ILE A 79 -1.79 3.70 3.01
CA ILE A 79 -2.09 3.08 4.31
C ILE A 79 -0.91 3.28 5.27
N PRO A 80 -1.08 4.09 6.33
CA PRO A 80 -0.03 4.31 7.33
C PRO A 80 0.25 3.06 8.16
N HIS A 81 1.53 2.69 8.20
CA HIS A 81 1.99 1.50 8.93
C HIS A 81 3.43 1.67 9.45
N THR A 82 3.86 0.75 10.30
CA THR A 82 5.23 0.58 10.75
C THR A 82 5.47 -0.85 11.20
N THR A 83 6.72 -1.31 11.12
CA THR A 83 7.10 -2.69 11.40
C THR A 83 8.30 -2.71 12.33
N TRP A 84 8.32 -3.64 13.28
CA TRP A 84 9.49 -3.93 14.12
C TRP A 84 9.53 -5.42 14.47
N SER A 85 10.73 -5.94 14.68
CA SER A 85 10.96 -7.34 15.09
C SER A 85 10.69 -7.56 16.57
N ASP A 86 10.63 -8.81 16.98
CA ASP A 86 10.60 -9.18 18.39
C ASP A 86 11.90 -8.79 19.07
N LYS A 87 11.82 -8.57 20.39
CA LYS A 87 12.95 -8.08 21.18
C LYS A 87 14.17 -9.02 21.06
N GLY A 88 15.27 -8.45 20.59
CA GLY A 88 16.54 -9.16 20.40
C GLY A 88 16.69 -9.78 18.99
N ASP A 89 15.69 -9.68 18.12
CA ASP A 89 15.72 -10.23 16.76
C ASP A 89 15.83 -9.14 15.71
N GLU A 90 16.32 -9.52 14.52
CA GLU A 90 16.30 -8.74 13.30
C GLU A 90 15.68 -9.56 12.18
N SER A 91 14.39 -9.34 11.88
CA SER A 91 13.70 -10.07 10.83
C SER A 91 14.17 -9.65 9.45
N LEU A 92 14.48 -10.63 8.59
CA LEU A 92 14.92 -10.43 7.22
C LEU A 92 13.71 -10.41 6.28
N TRP A 93 13.70 -9.47 5.34
CA TRP A 93 12.57 -9.23 4.47
C TRP A 93 12.96 -9.09 2.99
N SER A 94 11.99 -9.38 2.13
CA SER A 94 11.94 -8.87 0.76
C SER A 94 10.65 -8.12 0.54
N TYR A 95 10.71 -7.01 -0.21
CA TYR A 95 9.57 -6.15 -0.52
C TYR A 95 9.44 -5.95 -2.02
N LEU A 96 8.22 -6.10 -2.52
CA LEU A 96 7.79 -5.73 -3.86
C LEU A 96 6.94 -4.47 -3.75
N TYR A 97 7.36 -3.40 -4.41
CA TYR A 97 6.60 -2.16 -4.56
C TYR A 97 6.14 -2.06 -6.00
N LEU A 98 4.83 -2.01 -6.24
CA LEU A 98 4.29 -1.99 -7.60
C LEU A 98 3.07 -1.07 -7.73
N ASP A 99 2.85 -0.59 -8.97
CA ASP A 99 1.60 0.06 -9.37
C ASP A 99 0.83 -0.88 -10.31
N PRO A 100 -0.17 -1.65 -9.81
CA PRO A 100 -0.93 -2.60 -10.61
C PRO A 100 -1.72 -1.94 -11.73
N GLN A 101 -2.22 -0.71 -11.53
CA GLN A 101 -3.00 0.00 -12.54
C GLN A 101 -2.15 0.36 -13.77
N ILE A 102 -0.88 0.74 -13.55
CA ILE A 102 0.06 1.01 -14.64
C ILE A 102 0.56 -0.31 -15.21
N MET A 103 0.92 -1.28 -14.37
CA MET A 103 1.48 -2.57 -14.79
C MET A 103 0.57 -3.34 -15.74
N PHE A 104 -0.75 -3.33 -15.50
CA PHE A 104 -1.73 -4.16 -16.23
C PHE A 104 -2.66 -3.36 -17.14
N ARG A 105 -2.39 -2.07 -17.37
CA ARG A 105 -3.23 -1.18 -18.18
C ARG A 105 -3.63 -1.77 -19.52
N ASP A 106 -2.67 -2.39 -20.21
CA ASP A 106 -2.87 -2.94 -21.58
C ASP A 106 -3.44 -4.35 -21.57
N MET A 107 -3.55 -4.98 -20.40
CA MET A 107 -4.02 -6.36 -20.23
C MET A 107 -5.47 -6.44 -19.78
N LEU A 108 -5.99 -5.37 -19.19
CA LEU A 108 -7.36 -5.28 -18.67
C LEU A 108 -8.10 -4.22 -19.46
N PRO A 109 -9.02 -4.61 -20.36
CA PRO A 109 -9.85 -3.65 -21.08
C PRO A 109 -10.78 -2.93 -20.09
N PRO A 110 -11.06 -1.62 -20.29
CA PRO A 110 -12.00 -0.91 -19.46
C PRO A 110 -13.40 -1.51 -19.59
N SER A 111 -13.86 -2.16 -18.53
CA SER A 111 -15.21 -2.74 -18.42
C SER A 111 -15.80 -2.44 -17.04
N GLU A 112 -17.13 -2.33 -16.98
CA GLU A 112 -17.82 -2.25 -15.69
C GLU A 112 -17.64 -3.59 -14.94
N GLY A 113 -17.11 -3.50 -13.69
CA GLY A 113 -16.88 -4.68 -12.84
C GLY A 113 -15.44 -5.23 -12.86
N GLU A 114 -14.45 -4.44 -13.31
CA GLU A 114 -13.03 -4.82 -13.19
C GLU A 114 -12.60 -4.96 -11.72
N PRO A 115 -11.75 -5.97 -11.42
CA PRO A 115 -11.21 -6.14 -10.07
C PRO A 115 -10.33 -4.94 -9.68
N ASP A 116 -10.44 -4.45 -8.45
CA ASP A 116 -9.50 -3.46 -7.90
C ASP A 116 -8.17 -4.11 -7.55
N LEU A 117 -7.31 -4.28 -8.55
CA LEU A 117 -5.98 -4.88 -8.37
C LEU A 117 -5.04 -4.03 -7.48
N SER A 118 -5.39 -2.77 -7.20
CA SER A 118 -4.66 -1.90 -6.27
C SER A 118 -5.10 -2.08 -4.83
N LEU A 119 -6.22 -2.76 -4.60
CA LEU A 119 -6.85 -2.99 -3.29
C LEU A 119 -7.22 -1.69 -2.57
N SER A 120 -7.33 -0.57 -3.29
CA SER A 120 -7.51 0.75 -2.70
C SER A 120 -8.94 1.04 -2.27
N THR A 121 -9.91 0.28 -2.75
CA THR A 121 -11.35 0.44 -2.46
C THR A 121 -11.80 -0.34 -1.22
N TYR A 122 -11.01 -1.29 -0.73
CA TYR A 122 -11.39 -2.13 0.39
C TYR A 122 -11.20 -1.42 1.73
N GLN A 123 -12.22 -1.49 2.59
CA GLN A 123 -12.20 -0.91 3.94
C GLN A 123 -11.50 -1.84 4.96
N ASN A 124 -11.73 -3.15 4.82
CA ASN A 124 -11.15 -4.17 5.68
C ASN A 124 -10.15 -4.97 4.86
N ILE A 125 -8.86 -4.78 5.13
CA ILE A 125 -7.80 -5.45 4.40
C ILE A 125 -7.12 -6.47 5.30
N ARG A 126 -6.97 -7.68 4.80
CA ARG A 126 -6.13 -8.69 5.43
C ARG A 126 -4.67 -8.37 5.11
N HIS A 127 -4.02 -7.66 6.02
CA HIS A 127 -2.65 -7.20 5.86
C HIS A 127 -1.59 -8.30 6.07
N ILE A 128 -1.89 -9.33 6.87
CA ILE A 128 -0.98 -10.46 7.13
C ILE A 128 -1.60 -11.74 6.58
N LEU A 129 -0.87 -12.40 5.72
CA LEU A 129 -1.25 -13.62 5.01
C LEU A 129 -0.28 -14.74 5.41
N PRO A 130 -0.63 -15.54 6.43
CA PRO A 130 0.23 -16.63 6.91
C PRO A 130 0.45 -17.67 5.80
N LYS A 131 1.70 -18.11 5.60
CA LYS A 131 2.07 -19.12 4.60
C LYS A 131 1.22 -20.40 4.68
N ASN A 132 0.88 -20.84 5.89
CA ASN A 132 0.11 -22.07 6.09
C ASN A 132 -1.34 -21.93 5.62
N ASP A 133 -1.91 -20.73 5.75
CA ASP A 133 -3.30 -20.44 5.36
C ASP A 133 -3.39 -20.01 3.88
N PHE A 134 -2.32 -19.36 3.37
CA PHE A 134 -2.23 -18.82 2.01
C PHE A 134 -0.96 -19.31 1.28
N PRO A 135 -0.75 -20.64 1.14
CA PRO A 135 0.47 -21.18 0.55
C PRO A 135 0.68 -20.75 -0.91
N GLN A 136 -0.41 -20.53 -1.66
CA GLN A 136 -0.34 -20.08 -3.04
C GLN A 136 0.14 -18.63 -3.15
N ILE A 137 -0.30 -17.74 -2.26
CA ILE A 137 0.21 -16.35 -2.20
C ILE A 137 1.70 -16.35 -1.90
N TYR A 138 2.14 -17.12 -0.92
CA TYR A 138 3.57 -17.26 -0.60
C TYR A 138 4.37 -17.77 -1.81
N ALA A 139 3.89 -18.79 -2.50
CA ALA A 139 4.56 -19.36 -3.68
C ALA A 139 4.69 -18.31 -4.80
N LEU A 140 3.61 -17.61 -5.15
CA LEU A 140 3.62 -16.57 -6.18
C LEU A 140 4.61 -15.44 -5.85
N VAL A 141 4.66 -14.99 -4.59
CA VAL A 141 5.63 -13.95 -4.16
C VAL A 141 7.06 -14.45 -4.32
N MET A 142 7.35 -15.68 -3.90
CA MET A 142 8.69 -16.27 -4.02
C MET A 142 9.09 -16.47 -5.48
N ASP A 143 8.18 -16.92 -6.35
CA ASP A 143 8.43 -17.09 -7.79
C ASP A 143 8.74 -15.74 -8.46
N VAL A 144 8.02 -14.66 -8.09
CA VAL A 144 8.33 -13.29 -8.56
C VAL A 144 9.73 -12.87 -8.15
N ILE A 145 10.10 -13.07 -6.88
CA ILE A 145 11.43 -12.69 -6.36
C ILE A 145 12.52 -13.49 -7.06
N GLU A 146 12.33 -14.80 -7.24
CA GLU A 146 13.28 -15.67 -7.93
C GLU A 146 13.47 -15.24 -9.39
N GLU A 147 12.38 -14.98 -10.12
CA GLU A 147 12.45 -14.58 -11.53
C GLU A 147 13.13 -13.22 -11.72
N LEU A 148 12.87 -12.27 -10.82
CA LEU A 148 13.53 -10.97 -10.81
C LEU A 148 15.04 -11.07 -10.53
N ASN A 149 15.44 -11.94 -9.60
CA ASN A 149 16.85 -12.16 -9.26
C ASN A 149 17.60 -12.91 -10.36
N ALA A 150 16.95 -13.90 -10.97
CA ALA A 150 17.55 -14.70 -12.06
C ALA A 150 17.65 -13.92 -13.38
N ALA A 151 16.74 -12.98 -13.61
CA ALA A 151 16.64 -12.14 -14.81
C ALA A 151 16.79 -12.94 -16.13
N ARG A 152 16.15 -14.13 -16.21
CA ARG A 152 16.18 -15.01 -17.39
C ARG A 152 15.56 -14.32 -18.62
N PRO A 153 15.81 -14.78 -19.84
CA PRO A 153 15.16 -14.21 -21.02
C PRO A 153 13.64 -14.15 -20.85
N ASN A 154 13.03 -13.00 -21.14
CA ASN A 154 11.59 -12.69 -20.96
C ASN A 154 11.13 -12.62 -19.49
N TYR A 155 12.00 -12.49 -18.51
CA TYR A 155 11.62 -12.43 -17.10
C TYR A 155 10.56 -11.36 -16.80
N LYS A 156 10.61 -10.18 -17.46
CA LYS A 156 9.61 -9.13 -17.26
C LYS A 156 8.20 -9.60 -17.62
N LEU A 157 8.06 -10.41 -18.69
CA LEU A 157 6.76 -10.95 -19.09
C LEU A 157 6.29 -12.04 -18.11
N CYS A 158 7.20 -12.92 -17.68
CA CYS A 158 6.92 -13.92 -16.66
C CYS A 158 6.46 -13.27 -15.36
N VAL A 159 7.21 -12.28 -14.87
CA VAL A 159 6.88 -11.51 -13.65
C VAL A 159 5.52 -10.81 -13.78
N LYS A 160 5.18 -10.22 -14.93
CA LYS A 160 3.85 -9.64 -15.16
C LYS A 160 2.74 -10.68 -14.99
N GLY A 161 2.91 -11.88 -15.53
CA GLY A 161 1.94 -12.97 -15.38
C GLY A 161 1.78 -13.42 -13.92
N LEU A 162 2.87 -13.62 -13.22
CA LEU A 162 2.89 -14.00 -11.79
C LEU A 162 2.24 -12.92 -10.92
N LEU A 163 2.59 -11.64 -11.14
CA LEU A 163 2.01 -10.52 -10.40
C LEU A 163 0.52 -10.33 -10.70
N LEU A 164 0.07 -10.58 -11.94
CA LEU A 164 -1.36 -10.53 -12.26
C LEU A 164 -2.12 -11.60 -11.49
N ALA A 165 -1.63 -12.84 -11.49
CA ALA A 165 -2.21 -13.92 -10.70
C ALA A 165 -2.24 -13.58 -9.21
N LEU A 166 -1.13 -13.04 -8.66
CA LEU A 166 -1.02 -12.62 -7.28
C LEU A 166 -2.04 -11.53 -6.93
N CYS A 167 -2.16 -10.48 -7.74
CA CYS A 167 -3.12 -9.39 -7.49
C CYS A 167 -4.57 -9.87 -7.55
N ILE A 168 -4.90 -10.80 -8.46
CA ILE A 168 -6.25 -11.40 -8.55
C ILE A 168 -6.54 -12.23 -7.28
N GLU A 169 -5.60 -13.05 -6.82
CA GLU A 169 -5.80 -13.84 -5.59
C GLU A 169 -5.93 -12.94 -4.36
N LEU A 170 -5.12 -11.90 -4.25
CA LEU A 170 -5.26 -10.90 -3.18
C LEU A 170 -6.63 -10.22 -3.23
N ASN A 171 -7.11 -9.85 -4.42
CA ASN A 171 -8.44 -9.26 -4.61
C ASN A 171 -9.54 -10.20 -4.12
N ARG A 172 -9.51 -11.48 -4.50
CA ARG A 172 -10.48 -12.50 -4.05
C ARG A 172 -10.53 -12.63 -2.53
N ILE A 173 -9.35 -12.68 -1.89
CA ILE A 173 -9.25 -12.72 -0.41
C ILE A 173 -9.91 -11.49 0.22
N GLN A 174 -9.68 -10.29 -0.34
CA GLN A 174 -10.28 -9.07 0.18
C GLN A 174 -11.79 -9.04 -0.03
N GLU A 175 -12.30 -9.53 -1.15
CA GLU A 175 -13.75 -9.66 -1.41
C GLU A 175 -14.42 -10.58 -0.38
N GLU A 176 -13.82 -11.73 -0.08
CA GLU A 176 -14.32 -12.68 0.92
C GLU A 176 -14.32 -12.06 2.33
N GLU A 177 -13.25 -11.35 2.71
CA GLU A 177 -13.17 -10.65 4.00
C GLU A 177 -14.24 -9.55 4.12
N ASN A 178 -14.43 -8.75 3.07
CA ASN A 178 -15.45 -7.70 3.09
C ASN A 178 -16.86 -8.27 3.10
N ALA A 179 -17.13 -9.34 2.36
CA ALA A 179 -18.42 -10.04 2.40
C ALA A 179 -18.71 -10.60 3.80
N SER A 180 -17.70 -11.17 4.47
CA SER A 180 -17.81 -11.69 5.82
C SER A 180 -18.04 -10.58 6.85
N ALA A 181 -17.33 -9.45 6.71
CA ALA A 181 -17.48 -8.30 7.58
C ALA A 181 -18.87 -7.63 7.46
N ALA A 182 -19.46 -7.62 6.26
CA ALA A 182 -20.80 -7.08 6.04
C ALA A 182 -21.92 -7.87 6.75
N LEU A 183 -21.68 -9.12 7.11
CA LEU A 183 -22.60 -9.97 7.88
C LEU A 183 -22.49 -9.80 9.40
N MET A 184 -21.47 -9.08 9.87
CA MET A 184 -21.27 -8.79 11.29
C MET A 184 -21.78 -7.40 11.65
N PRO A 185 -22.33 -7.18 12.88
CA PRO A 185 -22.68 -5.83 13.30
C PRO A 185 -21.43 -4.93 13.27
N PRO A 186 -21.58 -3.66 12.87
CA PRO A 186 -20.44 -2.75 12.79
C PRO A 186 -19.70 -2.71 14.14
N PRO A 187 -18.36 -2.77 14.13
CA PRO A 187 -17.59 -2.71 15.37
C PRO A 187 -17.89 -1.38 16.08
N THR A 188 -18.28 -1.47 17.35
CA THR A 188 -18.48 -0.32 18.23
C THR A 188 -17.12 0.35 18.43
N GLU A 189 -16.95 1.55 17.86
CA GLU A 189 -15.80 2.43 17.98
C GLU A 189 -14.47 1.89 17.40
N ILE A 190 -14.27 2.12 16.11
CA ILE A 190 -12.91 2.20 15.56
C ILE A 190 -12.37 3.56 16.00
N SER A 191 -11.53 3.59 17.03
CA SER A 191 -10.74 4.79 17.36
C SER A 191 -9.69 4.98 16.25
N VAL A 192 -10.05 5.76 15.25
CA VAL A 192 -9.16 6.12 14.14
C VAL A 192 -8.16 7.16 14.65
N PRO A 193 -6.85 6.91 14.62
CA PRO A 193 -5.85 7.94 14.99
C PRO A 193 -5.72 9.00 13.90
N GLU A 194 -5.76 10.20 14.31
CA GLU A 194 -6.36 11.41 13.79
C GLU A 194 -5.71 12.12 12.60
N ASN A 195 -4.56 11.78 12.03
CA ASN A 195 -3.99 12.70 11.02
C ASN A 195 -3.67 12.09 9.64
N ALA A 196 -3.12 10.91 9.52
CA ALA A 196 -2.75 10.39 8.20
C ALA A 196 -3.93 9.75 7.47
N LEU A 197 -4.84 9.08 8.20
CA LEU A 197 -6.13 8.58 7.66
C LEU A 197 -6.99 9.69 7.10
N VAL A 198 -6.94 10.87 7.75
CA VAL A 198 -7.78 12.00 7.40
C VAL A 198 -7.55 12.48 5.96
N ILE A 199 -6.32 12.35 5.42
CA ILE A 199 -6.02 12.78 4.04
C ILE A 199 -5.96 11.63 3.03
N SER A 200 -5.92 10.37 3.46
CA SER A 200 -5.87 9.21 2.55
C SER A 200 -7.02 9.19 1.53
N PRO A 201 -8.28 9.54 1.90
CA PRO A 201 -9.36 9.65 0.93
C PRO A 201 -9.07 10.68 -0.18
N ALA A 202 -8.45 11.82 0.17
CA ALA A 202 -8.09 12.83 -0.82
C ALA A 202 -6.92 12.37 -1.71
N LEU A 203 -5.94 11.65 -1.16
CA LEU A 203 -4.84 11.09 -1.95
C LEU A 203 -5.36 10.07 -2.95
N ASN A 204 -6.22 9.14 -2.51
CA ASN A 204 -6.86 8.17 -3.39
C ASN A 204 -7.73 8.87 -4.44
N TYR A 205 -8.54 9.84 -4.04
CA TYR A 205 -9.37 10.61 -4.97
C TYR A 205 -8.53 11.30 -6.06
N ILE A 206 -7.39 11.91 -5.70
CA ILE A 206 -6.48 12.52 -6.66
C ILE A 206 -5.92 11.47 -7.63
N GLU A 207 -5.46 10.34 -7.14
CA GLU A 207 -4.89 9.27 -7.96
C GLU A 207 -5.93 8.67 -8.94
N ASP A 208 -7.18 8.56 -8.52
CA ASP A 208 -8.25 7.99 -9.35
C ASP A 208 -8.85 9.02 -10.33
N ASN A 209 -8.76 10.32 -10.01
CA ASN A 209 -9.43 11.39 -10.76
C ASN A 209 -8.47 12.44 -11.34
N TYR A 210 -7.16 12.22 -11.36
CA TYR A 210 -6.15 13.22 -11.77
C TYR A 210 -6.41 13.82 -13.14
N ALA A 211 -7.03 13.09 -14.08
CA ALA A 211 -7.32 13.52 -15.45
C ALA A 211 -8.56 14.44 -15.53
N THR A 212 -9.39 14.48 -14.50
CA THR A 212 -10.61 15.27 -14.46
C THR A 212 -10.41 16.62 -13.76
N GLN A 213 -11.37 17.51 -13.89
CA GLN A 213 -11.41 18.75 -13.11
C GLN A 213 -12.23 18.53 -11.85
N PHE A 214 -11.66 18.89 -10.71
CA PHE A 214 -12.34 18.91 -9.41
C PHE A 214 -11.83 20.08 -8.57
N SER A 215 -12.63 20.49 -7.58
CA SER A 215 -12.25 21.60 -6.71
C SER A 215 -11.45 21.10 -5.49
N MET A 216 -10.69 22.01 -4.85
CA MET A 216 -10.00 21.71 -3.60
C MET A 216 -10.99 21.47 -2.44
N GLU A 217 -12.19 22.05 -2.55
CA GLU A 217 -13.31 21.82 -1.63
C GLU A 217 -13.78 20.36 -1.68
N LYS A 218 -13.78 19.73 -2.88
CA LYS A 218 -14.10 18.32 -3.05
C LYS A 218 -13.12 17.42 -2.29
N LEU A 219 -11.84 17.74 -2.30
CA LEU A 219 -10.83 17.02 -1.53
C LEU A 219 -11.04 17.12 -0.01
N ALA A 220 -11.45 18.30 0.45
CA ALA A 220 -11.81 18.48 1.86
C ALA A 220 -13.08 17.70 2.24
N GLU A 221 -14.09 17.70 1.36
CA GLU A 221 -15.35 16.98 1.52
C GLU A 221 -15.11 15.45 1.67
N VAL A 222 -14.34 14.84 0.77
CA VAL A 222 -14.06 13.38 0.85
C VAL A 222 -13.27 13.00 2.11
N CYS A 223 -12.58 13.97 2.72
CA CYS A 223 -11.90 13.80 4.00
C CYS A 223 -12.78 14.14 5.22
N GLY A 224 -14.03 14.59 5.01
CA GLY A 224 -14.91 15.06 6.11
C GLY A 224 -14.36 16.30 6.84
N LEU A 225 -13.57 17.15 6.16
CA LEU A 225 -12.91 18.33 6.75
C LEU A 225 -13.40 19.63 6.13
N SER A 226 -13.29 20.74 6.89
CA SER A 226 -13.39 22.05 6.28
C SER A 226 -12.19 22.33 5.37
N PRO A 227 -12.31 23.12 4.29
CA PRO A 227 -11.23 23.40 3.35
C PRO A 227 -9.97 23.96 4.01
N THR A 228 -10.11 24.84 5.00
CA THR A 228 -8.98 25.42 5.74
C THR A 228 -8.26 24.37 6.60
N HIS A 229 -9.02 23.52 7.28
CA HIS A 229 -8.46 22.45 8.09
C HIS A 229 -7.76 21.41 7.20
N PHE A 230 -8.39 21.00 6.12
CA PHE A 230 -7.82 20.08 5.14
C PHE A 230 -6.46 20.57 4.61
N ARG A 231 -6.37 21.82 4.12
CA ARG A 231 -5.11 22.38 3.61
C ARG A 231 -3.99 22.35 4.65
N ARG A 232 -4.31 22.69 5.90
CA ARG A 232 -3.33 22.67 7.00
C ARG A 232 -2.86 21.26 7.32
N VAL A 233 -3.77 20.30 7.45
CA VAL A 233 -3.46 18.89 7.75
C VAL A 233 -2.68 18.28 6.58
N PHE A 234 -3.15 18.48 5.36
CA PHE A 234 -2.47 17.97 4.16
C PHE A 234 -1.03 18.49 4.08
N HIS A 235 -0.82 19.79 4.25
CA HIS A 235 0.53 20.38 4.23
C HIS A 235 1.41 19.83 5.36
N SER A 236 0.87 19.63 6.56
CA SER A 236 1.64 19.11 7.69
C SER A 236 2.13 17.67 7.49
N ILE A 237 1.39 16.86 6.70
CA ILE A 237 1.71 15.46 6.43
C ILE A 237 2.57 15.33 5.17
N MET A 238 2.17 15.99 4.08
CA MET A 238 2.79 15.84 2.75
C MET A 238 3.95 16.80 2.51
N ASN A 239 4.15 17.79 3.39
CA ASN A 239 5.09 18.90 3.23
C ASN A 239 4.91 19.67 1.89
N MET A 240 3.71 19.59 1.29
CA MET A 240 3.32 20.31 0.08
C MET A 240 1.83 20.64 0.08
N SER A 241 1.41 21.53 -0.81
CA SER A 241 -0.02 21.82 -0.94
C SER A 241 -0.76 20.72 -1.72
N PRO A 242 -2.09 20.54 -1.51
CA PRO A 242 -2.90 19.61 -2.29
C PRO A 242 -2.82 19.85 -3.81
N LEU A 243 -2.76 21.12 -4.23
CA LEU A 243 -2.60 21.49 -5.64
C LEU A 243 -1.25 21.05 -6.20
N ASN A 244 -0.17 21.23 -5.45
CA ASN A 244 1.16 20.80 -5.87
C ASN A 244 1.21 19.26 -5.97
N TYR A 245 0.60 18.54 -5.06
CA TYR A 245 0.49 17.10 -5.13
C TYR A 245 -0.26 16.64 -6.39
N LEU A 246 -1.44 17.22 -6.66
CA LEU A 246 -2.22 16.96 -7.90
C LEU A 246 -1.39 17.22 -9.15
N ASN A 247 -0.69 18.36 -9.22
CA ASN A 247 0.14 18.69 -10.37
C ASN A 247 1.31 17.71 -10.54
N SER A 248 1.95 17.28 -9.44
CA SER A 248 3.00 16.26 -9.48
C SER A 248 2.47 14.92 -9.98
N THR A 249 1.29 14.49 -9.51
CA THR A 249 0.60 13.28 -9.98
C THR A 249 0.31 13.38 -11.48
N ARG A 250 -0.25 14.51 -11.96
CA ARG A 250 -0.52 14.74 -13.39
C ARG A 250 0.73 14.67 -14.25
N ILE A 251 1.81 15.31 -13.81
CA ILE A 251 3.09 15.29 -14.53
C ILE A 251 3.64 13.86 -14.60
N MET A 252 3.63 13.14 -13.50
CA MET A 252 4.09 11.75 -13.45
C MET A 252 3.27 10.85 -14.38
N LYS A 253 1.94 10.93 -14.33
CA LYS A 253 1.05 10.15 -15.21
C LYS A 253 1.23 10.55 -16.68
N ALA A 254 1.43 11.84 -17.01
CA ALA A 254 1.73 12.30 -18.35
C ALA A 254 3.08 11.77 -18.87
N CYS A 255 4.12 11.80 -18.04
CA CYS A 255 5.42 11.19 -18.38
C CYS A 255 5.28 9.68 -18.67
N ASN A 256 4.45 8.99 -17.91
CA ASN A 256 4.18 7.57 -18.12
C ASN A 256 3.44 7.30 -19.45
N LEU A 257 2.51 8.18 -19.85
CA LEU A 257 1.79 8.08 -21.11
C LEU A 257 2.67 8.40 -22.35
N LEU A 258 3.67 9.26 -22.19
CA LEU A 258 4.56 9.64 -23.30
C LEU A 258 5.68 8.63 -23.56
N ARG A 259 5.92 7.69 -22.63
CA ARG A 259 6.98 6.70 -22.71
C ARG A 259 6.47 5.28 -23.01
N GLY A 260 5.18 5.05 -22.94
CA GLY A 260 4.48 3.83 -23.38
C GLY A 260 3.91 4.04 -24.76
#